data_688fea080b8908ff6647d363840544cf
#
_entry.id   688fea080b8908ff6647d363840544cf
#
_cell.length_a   1.000
_cell.length_b   1.000
_cell.length_c   1.000
_cell.angle_alpha   90.00
_cell.angle_beta   90.00
_cell.angle_gamma   90.00
#
_symmetry.space_group_name_H-M   'P 1'
#
loop_
_entity.id
_entity.type
_entity.pdbx_description
1 polymer ?
#
loop_
_entity_poly.entity_id
_entity_poly.type
_entity_poly.pdbx_seq_one_letter_code
_entity_poly.pdbx_strand_id
1 'polypeptide(L)'
;MILPWVDFKAVKADVSVEVVLAYYGVTLRRVQGPYLRGRCPLPGHASKSSTQSFIVNTEKNAWACHSTSCVAFRHDRVGGNVLDFVAAMEHCSLRDAALKLQHWFTVTPPPPPTARMDSLRGVRASSPIASEQSNKPLAFTLRGIDQRHPYLAERGVGVDSAAFFGIGFYPGKGCMQGRIVIPIHDQTGVLVAYAGRIPGAGEPKYKFPAGFRKSQVLFNLHRAHVHGRTVVLVEGFFDCIKVHEAGFPCVVALMGSSLSQRQENFLQRYFREVILMLDGDKPGRQASEAIAARLVNRLAVRVVATPPGLQPDQMSADQIHCLCDPDFF
;
A
#
# COMPACT_ATOMS: atom_id res chain seq x y z
N MET A 1 19.24 -17.69 5.53
CA MET A 1 20.06 -16.74 4.72
C MET A 1 19.31 -15.40 4.76
N ILE A 2 19.84 -14.39 5.45
CA ILE A 2 19.23 -13.06 5.53
C ILE A 2 19.42 -12.40 4.16
N LEU A 3 18.34 -12.20 3.43
CA LEU A 3 18.39 -11.50 2.15
C LEU A 3 18.83 -10.04 2.39
N PRO A 4 19.79 -9.48 1.64
CA PRO A 4 20.30 -8.14 1.83
C PRO A 4 19.16 -7.12 1.72
N TRP A 5 19.16 -6.16 2.65
CA TRP A 5 18.18 -5.07 2.65
C TRP A 5 18.40 -4.14 1.46
N VAL A 6 17.31 -3.66 0.84
CA VAL A 6 17.36 -2.76 -0.32
C VAL A 6 16.51 -1.52 -0.05
N ASP A 7 17.14 -0.34 -0.14
CA ASP A 7 16.43 0.93 -0.13
C ASP A 7 16.01 1.33 -1.56
N PHE A 8 14.79 0.98 -1.92
CA PHE A 8 14.20 1.34 -3.22
C PHE A 8 14.14 2.85 -3.47
N LYS A 9 14.05 3.66 -2.41
CA LYS A 9 13.98 5.11 -2.54
C LYS A 9 15.36 5.69 -2.84
N ALA A 10 16.38 5.23 -2.12
CA ALA A 10 17.77 5.62 -2.38
C ALA A 10 18.17 5.21 -3.81
N VAL A 11 17.94 3.96 -4.21
CA VAL A 11 18.26 3.48 -5.56
C VAL A 11 17.59 4.35 -6.64
N LYS A 12 16.33 4.73 -6.48
CA LYS A 12 15.61 5.59 -7.43
C LYS A 12 16.11 7.05 -7.43
N ALA A 13 16.65 7.53 -6.32
CA ALA A 13 17.19 8.89 -6.22
C ALA A 13 18.61 8.97 -6.79
N ASP A 14 19.43 7.94 -6.53
CA ASP A 14 20.85 7.96 -6.84
C ASP A 14 21.17 7.46 -8.26
N VAL A 15 20.27 6.64 -8.84
CA VAL A 15 20.47 6.09 -10.18
C VAL A 15 19.49 6.72 -11.18
N SER A 16 20.04 7.45 -12.15
CA SER A 16 19.23 8.04 -13.22
C SER A 16 18.93 7.01 -14.32
N VAL A 17 17.77 7.17 -14.95
CA VAL A 17 17.37 6.33 -16.09
C VAL A 17 18.34 6.46 -17.25
N GLU A 18 18.98 7.62 -17.45
CA GLU A 18 19.98 7.86 -18.48
C GLU A 18 21.22 6.99 -18.29
N VAL A 19 21.71 6.88 -17.04
CA VAL A 19 22.89 6.05 -16.71
C VAL A 19 22.57 4.57 -16.95
N VAL A 20 21.35 4.13 -16.59
CA VAL A 20 20.92 2.74 -16.83
C VAL A 20 20.77 2.46 -18.33
N LEU A 21 20.21 3.39 -19.09
CA LEU A 21 20.11 3.25 -20.56
C LEU A 21 21.50 3.16 -21.21
N ALA A 22 22.47 3.97 -20.76
CA ALA A 22 23.86 3.90 -21.22
C ALA A 22 24.49 2.55 -20.89
N TYR A 23 24.23 1.99 -19.71
CA TYR A 23 24.68 0.65 -19.33
C TYR A 23 24.19 -0.46 -20.29
N TYR A 24 22.94 -0.34 -20.77
CA TYR A 24 22.38 -1.26 -21.77
C TYR A 24 22.72 -0.87 -23.23
N GLY A 25 23.55 0.14 -23.45
CA GLY A 25 23.91 0.61 -24.78
C GLY A 25 22.75 1.24 -25.57
N VAL A 26 21.73 1.73 -24.89
CA VAL A 26 20.54 2.32 -25.52
C VAL A 26 20.80 3.77 -25.87
N THR A 27 20.75 4.09 -27.17
CA THR A 27 20.93 5.45 -27.66
C THR A 27 19.57 6.11 -27.95
N LEU A 28 19.32 7.25 -27.32
CA LEU A 28 18.12 8.05 -27.53
C LEU A 28 18.50 9.46 -28.03
N ARG A 29 17.57 10.10 -28.75
CA ARG A 29 17.74 11.47 -29.23
C ARG A 29 16.97 12.44 -28.34
N ARG A 30 17.55 13.56 -27.97
CA ARG A 30 16.84 14.66 -27.29
C ARG A 30 15.84 15.29 -28.25
N VAL A 31 14.59 15.48 -27.78
CA VAL A 31 13.49 16.01 -28.60
C VAL A 31 13.22 17.47 -28.20
N GLN A 32 12.67 17.66 -26.99
CA GLN A 32 12.32 18.94 -26.43
C GLN A 32 12.39 18.89 -24.90
N GLY A 33 13.00 19.89 -24.25
CA GLY A 33 13.13 19.95 -22.81
C GLY A 33 13.77 18.67 -22.23
N PRO A 34 13.21 18.07 -21.18
CA PRO A 34 13.76 16.89 -20.51
C PRO A 34 13.45 15.56 -21.24
N TYR A 35 12.91 15.60 -22.45
CA TYR A 35 12.48 14.38 -23.13
C TYR A 35 13.53 13.83 -24.09
N LEU A 36 13.83 12.53 -23.94
CA LEU A 36 14.58 11.73 -24.89
C LEU A 36 13.64 10.73 -25.56
N ARG A 37 13.88 10.42 -26.83
CA ARG A 37 13.06 9.51 -27.62
C ARG A 37 13.90 8.61 -28.50
N GLY A 38 13.45 7.37 -28.72
CA GLY A 38 14.12 6.43 -29.59
C GLY A 38 13.44 5.07 -29.71
N ARG A 39 14.23 4.09 -30.15
CA ARG A 39 13.78 2.70 -30.25
C ARG A 39 13.63 2.10 -28.86
N CYS A 40 12.56 1.34 -28.66
CA CYS A 40 12.34 0.64 -27.40
C CYS A 40 13.30 -0.55 -27.25
N PRO A 41 14.05 -0.63 -26.13
CA PRO A 41 14.98 -1.72 -25.89
C PRO A 41 14.34 -2.95 -25.23
N LEU A 42 13.08 -2.85 -24.78
CA LEU A 42 12.44 -3.90 -24.00
C LEU A 42 12.28 -5.21 -24.79
N PRO A 43 12.55 -6.37 -24.15
CA PRO A 43 12.45 -7.68 -24.80
C PRO A 43 11.07 -8.01 -25.37
N GLY A 44 9.99 -7.51 -24.72
CA GLY A 44 8.61 -7.68 -25.19
C GLY A 44 8.20 -6.77 -26.36
N HIS A 45 9.09 -5.94 -26.91
CA HIS A 45 8.76 -5.02 -28.01
C HIS A 45 8.78 -5.74 -29.37
N ALA A 46 7.61 -6.05 -29.91
CA ALA A 46 7.49 -6.82 -31.16
C ALA A 46 7.82 -6.01 -32.42
N SER A 47 7.63 -4.68 -32.42
CA SER A 47 7.83 -3.83 -33.62
C SER A 47 9.30 -3.42 -33.82
N LYS A 48 9.95 -4.02 -34.79
CA LYS A 48 11.33 -3.64 -35.19
C LYS A 48 11.43 -2.33 -35.99
N SER A 49 10.31 -1.84 -36.54
CA SER A 49 10.25 -0.66 -37.40
C SER A 49 10.03 0.65 -36.64
N SER A 50 9.49 0.62 -35.42
CA SER A 50 9.23 1.83 -34.63
C SER A 50 10.52 2.39 -34.00
N THR A 51 10.95 3.54 -34.51
CA THR A 51 12.18 4.22 -34.04
C THR A 51 11.91 5.25 -32.95
N GLN A 52 10.62 5.48 -32.55
CA GLN A 52 10.25 6.56 -31.64
C GLN A 52 9.23 6.18 -30.56
N SER A 53 9.02 4.89 -30.35
CA SER A 53 8.02 4.36 -29.39
C SER A 53 8.43 4.50 -27.92
N PHE A 54 9.71 4.66 -27.65
CA PHE A 54 10.26 4.77 -26.31
C PHE A 54 10.57 6.22 -25.95
N ILE A 55 10.03 6.69 -24.83
CA ILE A 55 10.15 8.07 -24.34
C ILE A 55 10.71 8.02 -22.93
N VAL A 56 11.64 8.90 -22.64
CA VAL A 56 12.24 9.10 -21.33
C VAL A 56 12.10 10.55 -20.91
N ASN A 57 11.71 10.79 -19.66
CA ASN A 57 11.76 12.10 -19.04
C ASN A 57 12.88 12.10 -17.99
N THR A 58 13.94 12.86 -18.23
CA THR A 58 15.14 12.87 -17.39
C THR A 58 14.95 13.59 -16.07
N GLU A 59 14.08 14.61 -16.00
CA GLU A 59 13.75 15.30 -14.74
C GLU A 59 12.90 14.44 -13.81
N LYS A 60 11.95 13.67 -14.37
CA LYS A 60 11.08 12.77 -13.60
C LYS A 60 11.73 11.42 -13.32
N ASN A 61 12.90 11.16 -13.88
CA ASN A 61 13.60 9.88 -13.83
C ASN A 61 12.68 8.70 -14.22
N ALA A 62 11.91 8.86 -15.32
CA ALA A 62 10.85 7.97 -15.74
C ALA A 62 10.88 7.72 -17.25
N TRP A 63 10.32 6.59 -17.67
CA TRP A 63 10.24 6.18 -19.06
C TRP A 63 8.86 5.61 -19.41
N ALA A 64 8.53 5.57 -20.71
CA ALA A 64 7.31 4.97 -21.23
C ALA A 64 7.55 4.36 -22.62
N CYS A 65 6.79 3.30 -22.94
CA CYS A 65 6.61 2.76 -24.28
C CYS A 65 5.14 2.49 -24.54
N HIS A 66 4.57 3.16 -25.53
CA HIS A 66 3.16 3.07 -25.88
C HIS A 66 2.83 1.96 -26.89
N SER A 67 3.79 1.10 -27.24
CA SER A 67 3.55 -0.05 -28.11
C SER A 67 2.63 -1.07 -27.40
N THR A 68 1.60 -1.54 -28.10
CA THR A 68 0.64 -2.53 -27.58
C THR A 68 1.33 -3.80 -27.08
N SER A 69 2.39 -4.26 -27.75
CA SER A 69 3.17 -5.42 -27.31
C SER A 69 3.91 -5.18 -26.00
N CYS A 70 4.48 -3.99 -25.79
CA CYS A 70 5.13 -3.63 -24.52
C CYS A 70 4.14 -3.47 -23.38
N VAL A 71 2.96 -2.88 -23.67
CA VAL A 71 1.90 -2.72 -22.69
C VAL A 71 1.37 -4.08 -22.24
N ALA A 72 1.06 -4.98 -23.20
CA ALA A 72 0.61 -6.35 -22.91
C ALA A 72 1.67 -7.15 -22.12
N PHE A 73 2.95 -7.07 -22.51
CA PHE A 73 4.07 -7.73 -21.83
C PHE A 73 4.23 -7.26 -20.37
N ARG A 74 3.78 -6.05 -20.06
CA ARG A 74 3.93 -5.44 -18.73
C ARG A 74 2.60 -5.30 -17.97
N HIS A 75 1.64 -6.16 -18.26
CA HIS A 75 0.34 -6.17 -17.57
C HIS A 75 -0.32 -4.77 -17.56
N ASP A 76 -0.51 -4.21 -18.76
CA ASP A 76 -1.16 -2.91 -19.02
C ASP A 76 -0.41 -1.66 -18.49
N ARG A 77 0.86 -1.80 -18.14
CA ARG A 77 1.70 -0.65 -17.73
C ARG A 77 2.41 -0.03 -18.93
N VAL A 78 2.17 1.25 -19.17
CA VAL A 78 2.79 2.02 -20.26
C VAL A 78 4.24 2.40 -19.95
N GLY A 79 4.57 2.69 -18.68
CA GLY A 79 5.89 3.18 -18.28
C GLY A 79 6.24 2.85 -16.83
N GLY A 80 7.33 3.43 -16.33
CA GLY A 80 7.78 3.26 -14.97
C GLY A 80 9.04 4.06 -14.65
N ASN A 81 9.67 3.76 -13.52
CA ASN A 81 10.94 4.32 -13.10
C ASN A 81 12.12 3.38 -13.47
N VAL A 82 13.31 3.68 -12.99
CA VAL A 82 14.53 2.90 -13.25
C VAL A 82 14.44 1.44 -12.80
N LEU A 83 13.74 1.16 -11.67
CA LEU A 83 13.55 -0.21 -11.19
C LEU A 83 12.65 -1.02 -12.13
N ASP A 84 11.53 -0.39 -12.57
CA ASP A 84 10.62 -1.01 -13.53
C ASP A 84 11.31 -1.31 -14.87
N PHE A 85 12.26 -0.45 -15.26
CA PHE A 85 13.04 -0.65 -16.47
C PHE A 85 13.95 -1.88 -16.37
N VAL A 86 14.76 -1.95 -15.32
CA VAL A 86 15.67 -3.09 -15.11
C VAL A 86 14.90 -4.39 -14.88
N ALA A 87 13.80 -4.36 -14.12
CA ALA A 87 12.95 -5.52 -13.93
C ALA A 87 12.40 -6.06 -15.27
N ALA A 88 11.99 -5.18 -16.19
CA ALA A 88 11.51 -5.56 -17.50
C ALA A 88 12.62 -6.04 -18.44
N MET A 89 13.83 -5.45 -18.37
CA MET A 89 14.98 -5.89 -19.17
C MET A 89 15.54 -7.23 -18.75
N GLU A 90 15.57 -7.48 -17.44
CA GLU A 90 16.22 -8.64 -16.82
C GLU A 90 15.23 -9.77 -16.44
N HIS A 91 13.94 -9.60 -16.73
CA HIS A 91 12.89 -10.56 -16.34
C HIS A 91 12.94 -10.93 -14.85
N CYS A 92 13.17 -9.96 -13.96
CA CYS A 92 13.36 -10.18 -12.55
C CYS A 92 12.39 -9.36 -11.67
N SER A 93 12.36 -9.64 -10.36
CA SER A 93 11.56 -8.87 -9.43
C SER A 93 12.11 -7.43 -9.28
N LEU A 94 11.26 -6.48 -8.81
CA LEU A 94 11.71 -5.12 -8.49
C LEU A 94 12.82 -5.11 -7.43
N ARG A 95 12.83 -6.09 -6.53
CA ARG A 95 13.88 -6.27 -5.53
C ARG A 95 15.21 -6.66 -6.17
N ASP A 96 15.18 -7.64 -7.07
CA ASP A 96 16.38 -8.09 -7.76
C ASP A 96 16.92 -6.99 -8.68
N ALA A 97 16.03 -6.26 -9.34
CA ALA A 97 16.39 -5.07 -10.11
C ALA A 97 17.11 -4.02 -9.25
N ALA A 98 16.62 -3.76 -8.03
CA ALA A 98 17.24 -2.82 -7.11
C ALA A 98 18.60 -3.30 -6.61
N LEU A 99 18.75 -4.59 -6.29
CA LEU A 99 20.05 -5.20 -5.94
C LEU A 99 21.05 -5.09 -7.08
N LYS A 100 20.61 -5.36 -8.33
CA LYS A 100 21.46 -5.21 -9.53
C LYS A 100 21.92 -3.75 -9.69
N LEU A 101 21.01 -2.79 -9.55
CA LEU A 101 21.34 -1.35 -9.65
C LEU A 101 22.31 -0.92 -8.55
N GLN A 102 22.14 -1.38 -7.31
CA GLN A 102 23.12 -1.13 -6.25
C GLN A 102 24.50 -1.70 -6.58
N HIS A 103 24.52 -2.92 -7.11
CA HIS A 103 25.78 -3.56 -7.51
C HIS A 103 26.46 -2.88 -8.69
N TRP A 104 25.71 -2.50 -9.73
CA TRP A 104 26.27 -1.90 -10.94
C TRP A 104 26.75 -0.47 -10.75
N PHE A 105 26.07 0.30 -9.90
CA PHE A 105 26.32 1.76 -9.76
C PHE A 105 26.86 2.14 -8.38
N THR A 106 27.31 1.18 -7.58
CA THR A 106 27.95 1.37 -6.26
C THR A 106 27.15 2.34 -5.36
N VAL A 107 25.84 2.16 -5.29
CA VAL A 107 25.01 2.87 -4.31
C VAL A 107 25.36 2.30 -2.94
N THR A 108 26.14 3.02 -2.16
CA THR A 108 26.58 2.60 -0.82
C THR A 108 25.37 2.62 0.11
N PRO A 109 24.93 1.46 0.65
CA PRO A 109 23.88 1.47 1.66
C PRO A 109 24.39 2.21 2.90
N PRO A 110 23.58 2.99 3.60
CA PRO A 110 23.97 3.53 4.90
C PRO A 110 24.27 2.37 5.84
N PRO A 111 25.33 2.48 6.69
CA PRO A 111 25.72 1.41 7.60
C PRO A 111 24.57 1.08 8.56
N PRO A 112 24.41 -0.21 8.93
CA PRO A 112 23.41 -0.59 9.93
C PRO A 112 23.76 0.11 11.25
N PRO A 113 22.76 0.50 12.07
CA PRO A 113 23.01 1.15 13.34
C PRO A 113 23.70 0.17 14.29
N THR A 114 25.02 0.30 14.41
CA THR A 114 25.79 -0.37 15.46
C THR A 114 25.63 0.42 16.75
N ALA A 115 25.15 -0.25 17.79
CA ALA A 115 25.14 0.26 19.13
C ALA A 115 26.57 0.63 19.56
N ARG A 116 26.80 1.90 19.87
CA ARG A 116 27.91 2.35 20.72
C ARG A 116 27.37 3.28 21.79
N MET A 117 27.42 2.78 22.98
CA MET A 117 27.45 3.61 24.20
C MET A 117 28.81 4.35 24.28
N ASP A 118 28.68 5.54 24.85
CA ASP A 118 29.70 6.43 25.41
C ASP A 118 30.23 7.56 24.50
N SER A 119 29.77 8.74 24.77
CA SER A 119 30.42 9.81 25.55
C SER A 119 29.72 11.15 25.29
N LEU A 120 29.28 11.75 26.36
CA LEU A 120 28.79 13.12 26.50
C LEU A 120 29.84 14.14 26.05
N ARG A 121 29.54 14.98 25.06
CA ARG A 121 29.77 16.44 25.04
C ARG A 121 29.56 17.02 23.65
N GLY A 122 28.81 18.13 23.56
CA GLY A 122 28.82 19.02 22.42
C GLY A 122 27.51 19.05 21.62
N VAL A 123 26.48 19.71 22.15
CA VAL A 123 25.25 20.07 21.43
C VAL A 123 25.60 21.04 20.29
N ARG A 124 25.51 20.59 19.04
CA ARG A 124 25.17 21.44 17.90
C ARG A 124 23.98 20.81 17.19
N ALA A 125 22.94 21.61 17.02
CA ALA A 125 21.68 21.25 16.43
C ALA A 125 21.89 20.59 15.06
N SER A 126 21.60 19.29 14.97
CA SER A 126 21.46 18.57 13.72
C SER A 126 20.10 18.91 13.12
N SER A 127 20.10 19.24 11.85
CA SER A 127 18.92 19.50 11.00
C SER A 127 17.83 18.44 11.20
N PRO A 128 16.54 18.80 11.17
CA PRO A 128 15.47 17.88 11.46
C PRO A 128 15.47 16.75 10.42
N ILE A 129 15.50 15.52 10.93
CA ILE A 129 15.12 14.30 10.20
C ILE A 129 13.84 14.64 9.43
N ALA A 130 13.86 14.44 8.12
CA ALA A 130 12.71 14.70 7.27
C ALA A 130 11.46 14.10 7.91
N SER A 131 10.61 14.96 8.46
CA SER A 131 9.38 14.57 9.12
C SER A 131 8.56 13.77 8.11
N GLU A 132 8.32 12.49 8.39
CA GLU A 132 7.32 11.73 7.66
C GLU A 132 6.03 12.53 7.72
N GLN A 133 5.70 13.19 6.60
CA GLN A 133 4.54 14.08 6.54
C GLN A 133 3.30 13.24 6.82
N SER A 134 2.71 13.44 7.99
CA SER A 134 1.42 12.86 8.36
C SER A 134 0.32 13.33 7.38
N ASN A 135 -0.73 12.55 7.26
CA ASN A 135 -1.91 13.00 6.52
C ASN A 135 -2.46 14.27 7.18
N LYS A 136 -2.80 15.26 6.36
CA LYS A 136 -3.39 16.52 6.86
C LYS A 136 -4.85 16.31 7.20
N PRO A 137 -5.36 16.93 8.28
CA PRO A 137 -6.78 16.94 8.57
C PRO A 137 -7.60 17.50 7.40
N LEU A 138 -8.77 16.91 7.13
CA LEU A 138 -9.73 17.51 6.20
C LEU A 138 -10.43 18.67 6.87
N ALA A 139 -10.52 19.81 6.17
CA ALA A 139 -11.23 20.98 6.63
C ALA A 139 -12.76 20.90 6.41
N PHE A 140 -13.27 19.79 5.87
CA PHE A 140 -14.68 19.61 5.55
C PHE A 140 -15.14 18.18 5.83
N THR A 141 -16.45 18.01 5.97
CA THR A 141 -17.11 16.70 6.00
C THR A 141 -18.12 16.61 4.86
N LEU A 142 -18.23 15.43 4.25
CA LEU A 142 -19.25 15.16 3.24
C LEU A 142 -20.63 15.09 3.93
N ARG A 143 -21.64 15.71 3.32
CA ARG A 143 -23.03 15.71 3.78
C ARG A 143 -23.92 15.02 2.75
N GLY A 144 -25.09 14.53 3.19
CA GLY A 144 -26.04 13.86 2.30
C GLY A 144 -25.56 12.48 1.84
N ILE A 145 -24.82 11.79 2.70
CA ILE A 145 -24.40 10.40 2.48
C ILE A 145 -25.59 9.48 2.73
N ASP A 146 -25.98 8.70 1.72
CA ASP A 146 -27.04 7.70 1.84
C ASP A 146 -26.49 6.39 2.43
N GLN A 147 -26.78 6.15 3.70
CA GLN A 147 -26.36 4.97 4.47
C GLN A 147 -27.25 3.74 4.22
N ARG A 148 -28.34 3.89 3.44
CA ARG A 148 -29.27 2.81 3.10
C ARG A 148 -29.13 2.36 1.65
N HIS A 149 -28.10 2.82 0.93
CA HIS A 149 -27.87 2.45 -0.45
C HIS A 149 -27.76 0.91 -0.61
N PRO A 150 -28.47 0.29 -1.58
CA PRO A 150 -28.56 -1.18 -1.72
C PRO A 150 -27.22 -1.89 -1.75
N TYR A 151 -26.19 -1.30 -2.32
CA TYR A 151 -24.84 -1.86 -2.36
C TYR A 151 -24.27 -2.18 -0.97
N LEU A 152 -24.65 -1.46 0.07
CA LEU A 152 -24.18 -1.76 1.44
C LEU A 152 -24.80 -3.07 1.94
N ALA A 153 -26.10 -3.27 1.70
CA ALA A 153 -26.78 -4.51 2.01
C ALA A 153 -26.22 -5.70 1.20
N GLU A 154 -25.94 -5.50 -0.10
CA GLU A 154 -25.26 -6.51 -0.94
C GLU A 154 -23.88 -6.89 -0.39
N ARG A 155 -23.20 -5.97 0.29
CA ARG A 155 -21.91 -6.22 0.97
C ARG A 155 -22.06 -6.71 2.41
N GLY A 156 -23.28 -7.03 2.84
CA GLY A 156 -23.57 -7.53 4.18
C GLY A 156 -23.38 -6.48 5.29
N VAL A 157 -23.42 -5.17 4.98
CA VAL A 157 -23.29 -4.10 5.96
C VAL A 157 -24.66 -3.64 6.43
N GLY A 158 -24.93 -3.80 7.72
CA GLY A 158 -26.16 -3.32 8.35
C GLY A 158 -26.23 -1.79 8.44
N VAL A 159 -27.45 -1.25 8.56
CA VAL A 159 -27.69 0.21 8.64
C VAL A 159 -26.98 0.80 9.87
N ASP A 160 -26.99 0.10 11.00
CA ASP A 160 -26.35 0.57 12.23
C ASP A 160 -24.82 0.64 12.08
N SER A 161 -24.23 -0.35 11.41
CA SER A 161 -22.80 -0.34 11.08
C SER A 161 -22.47 0.76 10.07
N ALA A 162 -23.33 0.96 9.07
CA ALA A 162 -23.16 2.06 8.12
C ALA A 162 -23.16 3.42 8.84
N ALA A 163 -24.05 3.61 9.81
CA ALA A 163 -24.10 4.80 10.63
C ALA A 163 -22.88 4.93 11.56
N PHE A 164 -22.49 3.84 12.24
CA PHE A 164 -21.35 3.80 13.14
C PHE A 164 -20.03 4.15 12.44
N PHE A 165 -19.79 3.58 11.26
CA PHE A 165 -18.59 3.85 10.47
C PHE A 165 -18.71 5.12 9.62
N GLY A 166 -19.91 5.71 9.49
CA GLY A 166 -20.17 6.89 8.66
C GLY A 166 -20.06 6.62 7.16
N ILE A 167 -20.31 5.39 6.72
CA ILE A 167 -20.20 4.97 5.33
C ILE A 167 -21.54 5.08 4.61
N GLY A 168 -21.51 5.35 3.30
CA GLY A 168 -22.71 5.37 2.47
C GLY A 168 -22.44 5.92 1.08
N PHE A 169 -23.49 5.95 0.27
CA PHE A 169 -23.41 6.48 -1.09
C PHE A 169 -23.41 8.01 -1.07
N TYR A 170 -22.53 8.61 -1.84
CA TYR A 170 -22.43 10.06 -1.96
C TYR A 170 -22.89 10.52 -3.35
N PRO A 171 -24.09 11.11 -3.45
CA PRO A 171 -24.65 11.60 -4.72
C PRO A 171 -24.09 12.97 -5.10
N GLY A 172 -23.42 13.68 -4.16
CA GLY A 172 -22.94 15.04 -4.36
C GLY A 172 -21.87 15.19 -5.43
N LYS A 173 -21.32 16.40 -5.55
CA LYS A 173 -20.31 16.70 -6.61
C LYS A 173 -18.88 16.42 -6.11
N GLY A 174 -17.94 16.34 -7.06
CA GLY A 174 -16.52 16.22 -6.77
C GLY A 174 -15.97 14.80 -6.97
N CYS A 175 -14.75 14.57 -6.48
CA CYS A 175 -14.01 13.34 -6.78
C CYS A 175 -14.61 12.06 -6.16
N MET A 176 -15.53 12.20 -5.20
CA MET A 176 -16.23 11.08 -4.54
C MET A 176 -17.67 10.90 -5.03
N GLN A 177 -18.12 11.70 -5.99
CA GLN A 177 -19.46 11.58 -6.58
C GLN A 177 -19.73 10.17 -7.10
N GLY A 178 -20.93 9.63 -6.83
CA GLY A 178 -21.36 8.32 -7.29
C GLY A 178 -20.62 7.13 -6.65
N ARG A 179 -20.01 7.32 -5.49
CA ARG A 179 -19.25 6.28 -4.79
C ARG A 179 -19.79 6.05 -3.38
N ILE A 180 -19.59 4.84 -2.88
CA ILE A 180 -19.69 4.57 -1.45
C ILE A 180 -18.47 5.22 -0.80
N VAL A 181 -18.69 6.22 0.03
CA VAL A 181 -17.64 6.93 0.75
C VAL A 181 -17.41 6.32 2.12
N ILE A 182 -16.16 6.22 2.50
CA ILE A 182 -15.69 5.62 3.75
C ILE A 182 -14.77 6.64 4.39
N PRO A 183 -15.15 7.24 5.53
CA PRO A 183 -14.32 8.21 6.22
C PRO A 183 -13.11 7.52 6.87
N ILE A 184 -11.95 8.09 6.70
CA ILE A 184 -10.69 7.60 7.27
C ILE A 184 -10.20 8.62 8.28
N HIS A 185 -10.02 8.15 9.52
CA HIS A 185 -9.52 8.95 10.62
C HIS A 185 -8.11 8.53 10.98
N ASP A 186 -7.33 9.46 11.52
CA ASP A 186 -6.05 9.14 12.13
C ASP A 186 -6.24 8.46 13.50
N GLN A 187 -5.16 8.14 14.19
CA GLN A 187 -5.19 7.47 15.50
C GLN A 187 -5.83 8.31 16.62
N THR A 188 -6.03 9.61 16.41
CA THR A 188 -6.67 10.52 17.37
C THR A 188 -8.14 10.79 17.05
N GLY A 189 -8.66 10.21 15.96
CA GLY A 189 -10.04 10.40 15.52
C GLY A 189 -10.25 11.61 14.61
N VAL A 190 -9.18 12.26 14.16
CA VAL A 190 -9.29 13.37 13.21
C VAL A 190 -9.48 12.82 11.80
N LEU A 191 -10.51 13.33 11.09
CA LEU A 191 -10.80 12.94 9.71
C LEU A 191 -9.69 13.43 8.78
N VAL A 192 -9.04 12.51 8.05
CA VAL A 192 -7.91 12.81 7.17
C VAL A 192 -8.17 12.48 5.70
N ALA A 193 -9.16 11.62 5.40
CA ALA A 193 -9.53 11.28 4.03
C ALA A 193 -10.93 10.67 3.95
N TYR A 194 -11.43 10.57 2.73
CA TYR A 194 -12.48 9.64 2.35
C TYR A 194 -11.93 8.68 1.29
N ALA A 195 -12.12 7.38 1.48
CA ALA A 195 -12.01 6.44 0.38
C ALA A 195 -13.35 6.39 -0.37
N GLY A 196 -13.32 6.29 -1.67
CA GLY A 196 -14.52 6.16 -2.49
C GLY A 196 -14.51 4.84 -3.25
N ARG A 197 -15.40 3.89 -2.91
CA ARG A 197 -15.59 2.64 -3.63
C ARG A 197 -16.68 2.80 -4.67
N ILE A 198 -16.42 2.35 -5.90
CA ILE A 198 -17.47 2.32 -6.94
C ILE A 198 -18.48 1.21 -6.60
N PRO A 199 -19.79 1.49 -6.56
CA PRO A 199 -20.81 0.45 -6.49
C PRO A 199 -20.92 -0.24 -7.86
N GLY A 200 -20.85 -1.57 -7.90
CA GLY A 200 -20.89 -2.35 -9.12
C GLY A 200 -19.53 -2.49 -9.83
N ALA A 201 -19.60 -2.80 -11.14
CA ALA A 201 -18.42 -2.97 -11.98
C ALA A 201 -17.83 -1.63 -12.40
N GLY A 202 -16.52 -1.47 -12.30
CA GLY A 202 -15.80 -0.27 -12.74
C GLY A 202 -14.43 -0.14 -12.11
N GLU A 203 -13.53 0.59 -12.78
CA GLU A 203 -12.17 0.85 -12.33
C GLU A 203 -11.89 2.36 -12.17
N PRO A 204 -11.09 2.77 -11.23
CA PRO A 204 -10.52 1.94 -10.16
C PRO A 204 -11.58 1.60 -9.08
N LYS A 205 -11.53 0.36 -8.57
CA LYS A 205 -12.43 -0.14 -7.51
C LYS A 205 -12.46 0.79 -6.30
N TYR A 206 -11.31 1.27 -5.87
CA TYR A 206 -11.16 2.28 -4.82
C TYR A 206 -10.46 3.53 -5.34
N LYS A 207 -10.97 4.69 -4.93
CA LYS A 207 -10.36 5.99 -5.18
C LYS A 207 -10.03 6.67 -3.85
N PHE A 208 -8.82 7.22 -3.77
CA PHE A 208 -8.36 8.02 -2.63
C PHE A 208 -8.04 9.44 -3.09
N PRO A 209 -8.13 10.44 -2.19
CA PRO A 209 -7.71 11.79 -2.52
C PRO A 209 -6.22 11.86 -2.88
N ALA A 210 -5.87 12.80 -3.74
CA ALA A 210 -4.47 13.08 -4.05
C ALA A 210 -3.70 13.45 -2.76
N GLY A 211 -2.51 12.88 -2.60
CA GLY A 211 -1.66 13.11 -1.43
C GLY A 211 -2.01 12.31 -0.19
N PHE A 212 -3.12 11.58 -0.15
CA PHE A 212 -3.43 10.68 0.96
C PHE A 212 -2.46 9.48 1.00
N ARG A 213 -1.92 9.21 2.17
CA ARG A 213 -0.94 8.15 2.41
C ARG A 213 -1.56 7.07 3.31
N LYS A 214 -1.99 5.96 2.71
CA LYS A 214 -2.52 4.79 3.44
C LYS A 214 -1.55 4.26 4.50
N SER A 215 -0.25 4.28 4.18
CA SER A 215 0.81 3.81 5.06
C SER A 215 0.94 4.56 6.39
N GLN A 216 0.27 5.71 6.54
CA GLN A 216 0.34 6.56 7.73
C GLN A 216 -0.80 6.32 8.72
N VAL A 217 -1.76 5.47 8.40
CA VAL A 217 -2.95 5.21 9.22
C VAL A 217 -3.33 3.73 9.18
N LEU A 218 -4.02 3.25 10.21
CA LEU A 218 -4.81 2.02 10.21
C LEU A 218 -6.27 2.42 10.27
N PHE A 219 -7.09 1.87 9.37
CA PHE A 219 -8.54 2.14 9.42
C PHE A 219 -9.12 1.63 10.74
N ASN A 220 -10.00 2.40 11.34
CA ASN A 220 -10.67 2.15 12.62
C ASN A 220 -9.76 2.17 13.87
N LEU A 221 -8.49 2.49 13.79
CA LEU A 221 -7.58 2.47 14.93
C LEU A 221 -8.06 3.35 16.10
N HIS A 222 -8.59 4.54 15.80
CA HIS A 222 -9.05 5.50 16.81
C HIS A 222 -10.19 4.96 17.68
N ARG A 223 -10.96 3.98 17.18
CA ARG A 223 -12.00 3.28 17.96
C ARG A 223 -11.45 2.00 18.57
N ALA A 224 -10.74 1.19 17.79
CA ALA A 224 -10.29 -0.14 18.20
C ALA A 224 -9.44 -0.12 19.48
N HIS A 225 -8.49 0.81 19.61
CA HIS A 225 -7.50 0.80 20.69
C HIS A 225 -8.08 1.03 22.11
N VAL A 226 -9.33 1.48 22.22
CA VAL A 226 -10.00 1.66 23.51
C VAL A 226 -10.74 0.40 23.99
N HIS A 227 -10.94 -0.60 23.13
CA HIS A 227 -11.71 -1.81 23.42
C HIS A 227 -10.88 -2.98 23.95
N GLY A 228 -9.56 -2.95 23.83
CA GLY A 228 -8.74 -4.05 24.31
C GLY A 228 -7.28 -3.99 23.89
N ARG A 229 -6.56 -5.06 24.23
CA ARG A 229 -5.13 -5.21 23.90
C ARG A 229 -4.87 -6.26 22.83
N THR A 230 -5.86 -7.05 22.47
CA THR A 230 -5.84 -7.98 21.33
C THR A 230 -6.59 -7.35 20.17
N VAL A 231 -5.98 -7.25 19.01
CA VAL A 231 -6.57 -6.63 17.82
C VAL A 231 -6.64 -7.62 16.67
N VAL A 232 -7.76 -7.62 15.95
CA VAL A 232 -7.87 -8.32 14.67
C VAL A 232 -7.37 -7.38 13.56
N LEU A 233 -6.40 -7.84 12.77
CA LEU A 233 -5.84 -7.10 11.64
C LEU A 233 -6.34 -7.74 10.34
N VAL A 234 -7.04 -6.96 9.52
CA VAL A 234 -7.60 -7.36 8.23
C VAL A 234 -7.06 -6.50 7.08
N GLU A 235 -7.36 -6.87 5.82
CA GLU A 235 -6.89 -6.12 4.67
C GLU A 235 -7.76 -4.91 4.34
N GLY A 236 -9.06 -5.06 4.23
CA GLY A 236 -9.98 -4.10 3.65
C GLY A 236 -10.96 -3.47 4.62
N PHE A 237 -11.67 -2.47 4.12
CA PHE A 237 -12.68 -1.74 4.90
C PHE A 237 -13.88 -2.62 5.26
N PHE A 238 -14.38 -3.40 4.31
CA PHE A 238 -15.56 -4.25 4.51
C PHE A 238 -15.23 -5.42 5.43
N ASP A 239 -14.01 -5.97 5.36
CA ASP A 239 -13.53 -6.99 6.29
C ASP A 239 -13.55 -6.45 7.73
N CYS A 240 -13.05 -5.23 7.93
CA CYS A 240 -13.06 -4.57 9.23
C CYS A 240 -14.48 -4.37 9.76
N ILE A 241 -15.42 -3.94 8.92
CA ILE A 241 -16.82 -3.76 9.30
C ILE A 241 -17.45 -5.09 9.65
N LYS A 242 -17.22 -6.13 8.86
CA LYS A 242 -17.78 -7.47 9.08
C LYS A 242 -17.28 -8.11 10.38
N VAL A 243 -15.98 -8.01 10.65
CA VAL A 243 -15.40 -8.50 11.90
C VAL A 243 -15.93 -7.71 13.11
N HIS A 244 -16.13 -6.39 12.96
CA HIS A 244 -16.76 -5.57 13.98
C HIS A 244 -18.21 -5.99 14.24
N GLU A 245 -19.01 -6.24 13.18
CA GLU A 245 -20.40 -6.74 13.28
C GLU A 245 -20.48 -8.11 13.96
N ALA A 246 -19.47 -8.94 13.77
CA ALA A 246 -19.36 -10.23 14.47
C ALA A 246 -18.99 -10.09 15.96
N GLY A 247 -18.94 -8.86 16.52
CA GLY A 247 -18.70 -8.64 17.94
C GLY A 247 -17.23 -8.43 18.33
N PHE A 248 -16.33 -8.21 17.37
CA PHE A 248 -14.92 -7.90 17.62
C PHE A 248 -14.64 -6.40 17.37
N PRO A 249 -14.95 -5.49 18.33
CA PRO A 249 -14.78 -4.05 18.15
C PRO A 249 -13.31 -3.63 18.03
N CYS A 250 -12.39 -4.47 18.54
CA CYS A 250 -10.95 -4.27 18.45
C CYS A 250 -10.43 -4.82 17.11
N VAL A 251 -10.83 -4.20 16.00
CA VAL A 251 -10.43 -4.57 14.64
C VAL A 251 -9.93 -3.37 13.87
N VAL A 252 -8.87 -3.55 13.06
CA VAL A 252 -8.28 -2.51 12.21
C VAL A 252 -7.96 -3.06 10.82
N ALA A 253 -7.95 -2.19 9.80
CA ALA A 253 -7.57 -2.60 8.45
C ALA A 253 -6.34 -1.86 7.90
N LEU A 254 -5.54 -2.61 7.13
CA LEU A 254 -4.35 -2.10 6.41
C LEU A 254 -4.71 -1.19 5.23
N MET A 255 -5.88 -1.37 4.64
CA MET A 255 -6.30 -0.77 3.35
C MET A 255 -5.39 -1.23 2.19
N GLY A 256 -4.87 -2.44 2.26
CA GLY A 256 -3.97 -3.11 1.32
C GLY A 256 -3.31 -4.32 1.96
N SER A 257 -2.44 -5.01 1.24
CA SER A 257 -1.82 -6.28 1.64
C SER A 257 -0.44 -6.13 2.32
N SER A 258 0.01 -4.91 2.63
CA SER A 258 1.34 -4.70 3.21
C SER A 258 1.30 -3.82 4.45
N LEU A 259 2.03 -4.21 5.49
CA LEU A 259 2.21 -3.46 6.72
C LEU A 259 3.35 -2.46 6.58
N SER A 260 3.09 -1.15 6.73
CA SER A 260 4.12 -0.12 6.78
C SER A 260 4.80 -0.05 8.16
N GLN A 261 5.96 0.59 8.24
CA GLN A 261 6.62 0.81 9.53
C GLN A 261 5.78 1.65 10.48
N ARG A 262 5.04 2.64 9.97
CA ARG A 262 4.16 3.49 10.77
C ARG A 262 2.98 2.70 11.34
N GLN A 263 2.37 1.86 10.53
CA GLN A 263 1.28 0.96 10.95
C GLN A 263 1.77 -0.07 11.98
N GLU A 264 2.95 -0.65 11.78
CA GLU A 264 3.61 -1.53 12.75
C GLU A 264 3.83 -0.83 14.08
N ASN A 265 4.34 0.41 14.08
CA ASN A 265 4.54 1.20 15.31
C ASN A 265 3.21 1.46 16.03
N PHE A 266 2.09 1.64 15.31
CA PHE A 266 0.78 1.74 15.94
C PHE A 266 0.35 0.43 16.60
N LEU A 267 0.51 -0.70 15.93
CA LEU A 267 0.19 -2.00 16.53
C LEU A 267 0.98 -2.23 17.82
N GLN A 268 2.29 -2.00 17.80
CA GLN A 268 3.17 -2.15 18.96
C GLN A 268 2.82 -1.18 20.10
N ARG A 269 2.36 0.03 19.79
CA ARG A 269 2.02 1.03 20.79
C ARG A 269 0.73 0.73 21.53
N TYR A 270 -0.31 0.25 20.80
CA TYR A 270 -1.64 0.17 21.35
C TYR A 270 -2.03 -1.24 21.78
N PHE A 271 -1.42 -2.28 21.22
CA PHE A 271 -1.82 -3.67 21.43
C PHE A 271 -0.71 -4.54 22.03
N ARG A 272 -1.08 -5.73 22.49
CA ARG A 272 -0.18 -6.77 22.99
C ARG A 272 -0.21 -8.02 22.11
N GLU A 273 -1.35 -8.22 21.45
CA GLU A 273 -1.60 -9.36 20.58
C GLU A 273 -2.25 -8.88 19.29
N VAL A 274 -1.87 -9.51 18.18
CA VAL A 274 -2.45 -9.30 16.86
C VAL A 274 -2.93 -10.63 16.30
N ILE A 275 -4.22 -10.70 15.96
CA ILE A 275 -4.81 -11.80 15.21
C ILE A 275 -4.80 -11.38 13.73
N LEU A 276 -4.00 -12.05 12.91
CA LEU A 276 -3.95 -11.80 11.47
C LEU A 276 -5.05 -12.59 10.79
N MET A 277 -6.06 -11.90 10.26
CA MET A 277 -7.16 -12.46 9.48
C MET A 277 -7.18 -11.78 8.10
N LEU A 278 -6.22 -12.15 7.25
CA LEU A 278 -6.11 -11.61 5.89
C LEU A 278 -6.89 -12.50 4.90
N ASP A 279 -6.94 -12.08 3.62
CA ASP A 279 -7.68 -12.79 2.59
C ASP A 279 -7.19 -14.23 2.42
N GLY A 280 -8.12 -15.17 2.18
CA GLY A 280 -7.83 -16.61 2.02
C GLY A 280 -7.20 -17.00 0.68
N ASP A 281 -6.73 -16.02 -0.10
CA ASP A 281 -6.03 -16.23 -1.36
C ASP A 281 -4.51 -16.37 -1.17
N LYS A 282 -3.79 -16.65 -2.25
CA LYS A 282 -2.32 -16.80 -2.18
C LYS A 282 -1.60 -15.53 -1.76
N PRO A 283 -1.93 -14.33 -2.30
CA PRO A 283 -1.37 -13.06 -1.83
C PRO A 283 -1.62 -12.79 -0.35
N GLY A 284 -2.84 -13.00 0.16
CA GLY A 284 -3.20 -12.78 1.56
C GLY A 284 -2.43 -13.70 2.52
N ARG A 285 -2.26 -14.98 2.16
CA ARG A 285 -1.43 -15.91 2.95
C ARG A 285 0.04 -15.47 3.00
N GLN A 286 0.62 -15.06 1.88
CA GLN A 286 1.99 -14.54 1.83
C GLN A 286 2.14 -13.25 2.64
N ALA A 287 1.14 -12.37 2.60
CA ALA A 287 1.11 -11.17 3.41
C ALA A 287 1.04 -11.50 4.91
N SER A 288 0.22 -12.48 5.31
CA SER A 288 0.12 -12.96 6.69
C SER A 288 1.46 -13.46 7.22
N GLU A 289 2.15 -14.32 6.47
CA GLU A 289 3.48 -14.83 6.84
C GLU A 289 4.51 -13.70 6.99
N ALA A 290 4.53 -12.77 6.04
CA ALA A 290 5.47 -11.64 6.06
C ALA A 290 5.20 -10.67 7.22
N ILE A 291 3.93 -10.41 7.55
CA ILE A 291 3.53 -9.55 8.65
C ILE A 291 3.81 -10.24 9.99
N ALA A 292 3.46 -11.53 10.13
CA ALA A 292 3.74 -12.29 11.33
C ALA A 292 5.24 -12.29 11.66
N ALA A 293 6.09 -12.57 10.69
CA ALA A 293 7.54 -12.57 10.85
C ALA A 293 8.10 -11.23 11.34
N ARG A 294 7.45 -10.11 11.00
CA ARG A 294 7.86 -8.77 11.47
C ARG A 294 7.40 -8.47 12.89
N LEU A 295 6.21 -8.95 13.27
CA LEU A 295 5.58 -8.59 14.54
C LEU A 295 5.97 -9.51 15.70
N VAL A 296 6.33 -10.77 15.45
CA VAL A 296 6.53 -11.83 16.46
C VAL A 296 7.56 -11.49 17.54
N ASN A 297 8.55 -10.66 17.25
CA ASN A 297 9.56 -10.26 18.21
C ASN A 297 9.07 -9.19 19.22
N ARG A 298 7.90 -8.61 19.03
CA ARG A 298 7.40 -7.48 19.83
C ARG A 298 5.96 -7.61 20.29
N LEU A 299 5.18 -8.47 19.64
CA LEU A 299 3.76 -8.72 19.91
C LEU A 299 3.51 -10.22 19.89
N ALA A 300 2.54 -10.68 20.66
CA ALA A 300 1.95 -11.99 20.41
C ALA A 300 1.23 -11.95 19.05
N VAL A 301 1.48 -12.93 18.20
CA VAL A 301 0.88 -12.99 16.86
C VAL A 301 0.21 -14.32 16.66
N ARG A 302 -1.08 -14.28 16.35
CA ARG A 302 -1.87 -15.43 15.97
C ARG A 302 -2.32 -15.26 14.51
N VAL A 303 -1.95 -16.20 13.66
CA VAL A 303 -2.38 -16.22 12.26
C VAL A 303 -3.60 -17.16 12.19
N VAL A 304 -4.73 -16.66 11.72
CA VAL A 304 -5.92 -17.45 11.49
C VAL A 304 -6.08 -17.70 10.00
N ALA A 305 -6.46 -18.93 9.66
CA ALA A 305 -6.60 -19.33 8.27
C ALA A 305 -8.01 -18.98 7.76
N THR A 306 -8.16 -17.84 7.10
CA THR A 306 -9.35 -17.54 6.31
C THR A 306 -9.55 -18.67 5.28
N PRO A 307 -10.77 -19.21 5.12
CA PRO A 307 -11.01 -20.29 4.18
C PRO A 307 -10.54 -19.95 2.76
N PRO A 308 -10.01 -20.93 2.01
CA PRO A 308 -9.46 -20.68 0.68
C PRO A 308 -10.44 -19.97 -0.26
N GLY A 309 -10.02 -18.87 -0.87
CA GLY A 309 -10.82 -18.10 -1.83
C GLY A 309 -11.86 -17.17 -1.21
N LEU A 310 -12.01 -17.15 0.12
CA LEU A 310 -12.89 -16.22 0.82
C LEU A 310 -12.11 -15.00 1.34
N GLN A 311 -12.85 -13.93 1.56
CA GLN A 311 -12.41 -12.75 2.31
C GLN A 311 -13.20 -12.69 3.62
N PRO A 312 -12.69 -12.05 4.67
CA PRO A 312 -13.41 -11.94 5.95
C PRO A 312 -14.81 -11.34 5.82
N ASP A 313 -15.06 -10.44 4.87
CA ASP A 313 -16.38 -9.85 4.62
C ASP A 313 -17.42 -10.82 4.01
N GLN A 314 -16.98 -11.98 3.55
CA GLN A 314 -17.82 -13.06 3.01
C GLN A 314 -18.14 -14.16 4.03
N MET A 315 -17.56 -14.08 5.23
CA MET A 315 -17.72 -15.08 6.29
C MET A 315 -18.95 -14.79 7.15
N SER A 316 -19.53 -15.84 7.76
CA SER A 316 -20.54 -15.68 8.80
C SER A 316 -19.93 -15.22 10.13
N ALA A 317 -20.76 -14.67 11.03
CA ALA A 317 -20.32 -14.32 12.37
C ALA A 317 -19.72 -15.53 13.12
N ASP A 318 -20.37 -16.71 13.03
CA ASP A 318 -19.88 -17.93 13.68
C ASP A 318 -18.51 -18.36 13.15
N GLN A 319 -18.27 -18.25 11.84
CA GLN A 319 -16.95 -18.53 11.26
C GLN A 319 -15.88 -17.57 11.78
N ILE A 320 -16.22 -16.29 11.94
CA ILE A 320 -15.29 -15.29 12.48
C ILE A 320 -15.02 -15.59 13.96
N HIS A 321 -16.06 -15.93 14.75
CA HIS A 321 -15.91 -16.34 16.15
C HIS A 321 -15.00 -17.55 16.28
N CYS A 322 -15.26 -18.61 15.53
CA CYS A 322 -14.45 -19.83 15.52
C CYS A 322 -12.96 -19.56 15.27
N LEU A 323 -12.63 -18.56 14.46
CA LEU A 323 -11.25 -18.19 14.14
C LEU A 323 -10.63 -17.24 15.18
N CYS A 324 -11.41 -16.32 15.73
CA CYS A 324 -10.90 -15.27 16.61
C CYS A 324 -10.92 -15.63 18.08
N ASP A 325 -11.91 -16.41 18.51
CA ASP A 325 -12.10 -16.80 19.91
C ASP A 325 -11.65 -18.26 20.11
N PRO A 326 -10.53 -18.51 20.82
CA PRO A 326 -10.05 -19.87 21.08
C PRO A 326 -11.02 -20.68 21.97
N ASP A 327 -11.90 -20.01 22.73
CA ASP A 327 -12.81 -20.62 23.68
C ASP A 327 -14.27 -20.72 23.14
N PHE A 328 -14.45 -20.52 21.84
CA PHE A 328 -15.79 -20.48 21.21
C PHE A 328 -16.51 -21.84 21.16
N PHE A 329 -15.86 -22.97 21.50
CA PHE A 329 -16.44 -24.30 21.51
C PHE A 329 -16.72 -24.82 22.93
#